data_e2f76a83e73ecd8f5e39cc0e36d338be
#
_entry.id   e2f76a83e73ecd8f5e39cc0e36d338be
#
_cell.length_a   1.000
_cell.length_b   1.000
_cell.length_c   1.000
_cell.angle_alpha   90.00
_cell.angle_beta   90.00
_cell.angle_gamma   90.00
#
_symmetry.space_group_name_H-M   'P 1'
#
loop_
_entity.id
_entity.type
_entity.pdbx_description
1 polymer ?
#
loop_
_entity_poly.entity_id
_entity_poly.type
_entity_poly.pdbx_seq_one_letter_code
_entity_poly.pdbx_strand_id
1 'polypeptide(L)'
;MRSPFLLERNVGQASRGRNEKTRMASLAMVDERSFGLVLEEGVSTYEEVHEPTRPNGKRSKLVSWLVIASSWVFTLLIIILGFFLVGILELFGLSEDVSWELMGTLVYVAVLAMTVLYLHWDGDLGGTLQMFKIGSLGAGFVFLVGLPFMITVIDLVATSIYDMLYIALWGESSIPEMVYYVDDSEYDIIRALSFVSIVIAAPVVEEILFRGYILDAIREMHGDVLAVLGSSVLFGLLHLEPYVVGMATVGGIVYGIVRIRSGSLWPCIVSHMLWNFFAFLYIWYG
;
A
#
# COMPACT_ATOMS: atom_id res chain seq x y z
N MET A 1 -64.95 -43.43 -6.18
CA MET A 1 -64.66 -42.00 -6.14
C MET A 1 -63.53 -41.79 -5.14
N ARG A 2 -62.28 -41.59 -5.59
CA ARG A 2 -61.14 -41.31 -4.73
C ARG A 2 -60.79 -39.77 -4.88
N SER A 3 -60.76 -39.14 -3.74
CA SER A 3 -60.60 -37.65 -3.60
C SER A 3 -59.22 -37.22 -4.08
N PRO A 4 -59.12 -36.08 -4.86
CA PRO A 4 -57.83 -35.54 -5.37
C PRO A 4 -57.02 -34.75 -4.33
N PHE A 5 -57.39 -34.71 -3.06
CA PHE A 5 -56.83 -33.81 -2.07
C PHE A 5 -55.57 -34.26 -1.34
N LEU A 6 -55.07 -35.49 -1.61
CA LEU A 6 -53.89 -36.04 -0.89
C LEU A 6 -52.57 -35.94 -1.64
N LEU A 7 -52.55 -35.44 -2.88
CA LEU A 7 -51.31 -35.33 -3.69
C LEU A 7 -50.64 -33.95 -3.60
N GLU A 8 -51.34 -32.89 -3.21
CA GLU A 8 -50.74 -31.54 -3.10
C GLU A 8 -49.94 -31.28 -1.82
N ARG A 9 -50.18 -32.05 -0.73
CA ARG A 9 -49.42 -31.84 0.53
C ARG A 9 -47.99 -32.39 0.50
N ASN A 10 -47.68 -33.33 -0.35
CA ASN A 10 -46.34 -33.93 -0.39
C ASN A 10 -45.34 -33.17 -1.28
N VAL A 11 -45.82 -32.39 -2.23
CA VAL A 11 -44.92 -31.60 -3.13
C VAL A 11 -44.41 -30.35 -2.43
N GLY A 12 -45.22 -29.73 -1.55
CA GLY A 12 -44.84 -28.55 -0.79
C GLY A 12 -43.77 -28.78 0.29
N GLN A 13 -43.77 -29.97 0.89
CA GLN A 13 -42.75 -30.31 1.92
C GLN A 13 -41.41 -30.73 1.31
N ALA A 14 -41.39 -31.36 0.15
CA ALA A 14 -40.16 -31.75 -0.52
C ALA A 14 -39.39 -30.53 -1.09
N SER A 15 -40.11 -29.50 -1.52
CA SER A 15 -39.50 -28.27 -2.01
C SER A 15 -38.94 -27.37 -0.88
N ARG A 16 -39.59 -27.31 0.29
CA ARG A 16 -39.08 -26.60 1.46
C ARG A 16 -37.83 -27.22 2.05
N GLY A 17 -37.75 -28.53 2.17
CA GLY A 17 -36.58 -29.22 2.70
C GLY A 17 -35.36 -29.13 1.78
N ARG A 18 -35.57 -29.00 0.47
CA ARG A 18 -34.48 -28.85 -0.51
C ARG A 18 -33.91 -27.44 -0.48
N ASN A 19 -34.73 -26.42 -0.31
CA ASN A 19 -34.28 -25.05 -0.15
C ASN A 19 -33.53 -24.78 1.18
N GLU A 20 -33.97 -25.42 2.28
CA GLU A 20 -33.24 -25.31 3.56
C GLU A 20 -31.88 -26.03 3.54
N LYS A 21 -31.81 -27.23 2.93
CA LYS A 21 -30.50 -27.91 2.78
C LYS A 21 -29.54 -27.17 1.85
N THR A 22 -30.05 -26.55 0.80
CA THR A 22 -29.21 -25.70 -0.10
C THR A 22 -28.79 -24.43 0.59
N ARG A 23 -29.62 -23.83 1.45
CA ARG A 23 -29.29 -22.66 2.26
C ARG A 23 -28.28 -22.99 3.37
N MET A 24 -28.39 -24.12 4.01
CA MET A 24 -27.44 -24.61 5.02
C MET A 24 -26.10 -25.03 4.40
N ALA A 25 -26.10 -25.61 3.21
CA ALA A 25 -24.87 -25.92 2.47
C ALA A 25 -24.16 -24.67 1.96
N SER A 26 -24.91 -23.61 1.60
CA SER A 26 -24.37 -22.31 1.24
C SER A 26 -23.77 -21.54 2.43
N LEU A 27 -24.31 -21.72 3.64
CA LEU A 27 -23.78 -21.18 4.88
C LEU A 27 -22.55 -21.93 5.42
N ALA A 28 -22.38 -23.19 5.04
CA ALA A 28 -21.23 -24.03 5.44
C ALA A 28 -20.01 -23.88 4.49
N MET A 29 -20.17 -23.24 3.34
CA MET A 29 -19.08 -22.87 2.40
C MET A 29 -18.79 -21.39 2.43
N VAL A 30 -18.86 -20.74 3.57
CA VAL A 30 -18.17 -19.45 3.74
C VAL A 30 -16.70 -19.76 3.90
N ASP A 31 -16.02 -19.79 2.76
CA ASP A 31 -14.58 -19.83 2.69
C ASP A 31 -14.02 -18.71 3.58
N GLU A 32 -13.03 -19.01 4.42
CA GLU A 32 -12.34 -18.09 5.32
C GLU A 32 -11.70 -16.86 4.62
N ARG A 33 -11.92 -16.72 3.31
CA ARG A 33 -11.42 -15.63 2.48
C ARG A 33 -12.33 -14.39 2.42
N SER A 34 -13.52 -14.44 3.00
CA SER A 34 -14.46 -13.31 2.98
C SER A 34 -14.86 -12.86 4.37
N PHE A 35 -13.95 -12.23 5.10
CA PHE A 35 -14.32 -11.41 6.25
C PHE A 35 -14.88 -10.07 5.76
N GLY A 36 -16.09 -10.08 5.20
CA GLY A 36 -16.91 -8.92 4.95
C GLY A 36 -17.79 -8.64 6.17
N LEU A 37 -17.73 -7.45 6.74
CA LEU A 37 -18.72 -6.97 7.70
C LEU A 37 -20.09 -7.00 7.02
N VAL A 38 -20.94 -7.95 7.39
CA VAL A 38 -22.35 -7.95 7.02
C VAL A 38 -23.04 -7.05 8.02
N LEU A 39 -23.31 -5.80 7.62
CA LEU A 39 -24.36 -5.00 8.24
C LEU A 39 -25.63 -5.30 7.49
N GLU A 40 -26.60 -5.91 8.18
CA GLU A 40 -27.92 -6.23 7.62
C GLU A 40 -28.70 -4.95 7.31
N GLU A 41 -29.44 -5.04 6.19
CA GLU A 41 -30.48 -4.16 5.65
C GLU A 41 -30.03 -2.87 4.96
N GLY A 42 -30.02 -2.93 3.64
CA GLY A 42 -30.02 -1.75 2.75
C GLY A 42 -28.86 -1.65 1.78
N VAL A 43 -28.02 -2.66 1.65
CA VAL A 43 -26.87 -2.61 0.72
C VAL A 43 -27.22 -3.34 -0.56
N SER A 44 -27.30 -2.55 -1.65
CA SER A 44 -27.27 -3.07 -3.02
C SER A 44 -26.10 -4.04 -3.18
N THR A 45 -26.35 -5.13 -3.87
CA THR A 45 -25.38 -6.14 -4.27
C THR A 45 -23.99 -5.54 -4.50
N TYR A 46 -23.02 -5.91 -3.64
CA TYR A 46 -21.62 -5.68 -3.95
C TYR A 46 -21.36 -6.39 -5.28
N GLU A 47 -21.05 -5.65 -6.33
CA GLU A 47 -20.35 -6.24 -7.45
C GLU A 47 -19.12 -6.95 -6.86
N GLU A 48 -18.96 -8.23 -7.12
CA GLU A 48 -17.73 -8.96 -6.85
C GLU A 48 -16.61 -8.03 -7.27
N VAL A 49 -15.74 -7.65 -6.32
CA VAL A 49 -14.51 -6.94 -6.66
C VAL A 49 -13.79 -7.88 -7.61
N HIS A 50 -13.92 -7.62 -8.89
CA HIS A 50 -13.22 -8.37 -9.91
C HIS A 50 -11.75 -8.31 -9.53
N GLU A 51 -11.19 -9.45 -9.11
CA GLU A 51 -9.73 -9.59 -9.07
C GLU A 51 -9.24 -9.10 -10.43
N PRO A 52 -8.31 -8.15 -10.50
CA PRO A 52 -7.81 -7.67 -11.76
C PRO A 52 -7.19 -8.87 -12.50
N THR A 53 -7.96 -9.43 -13.42
CA THR A 53 -7.47 -10.52 -14.27
C THR A 53 -6.48 -9.90 -15.23
N ARG A 54 -5.20 -10.19 -15.04
CA ARG A 54 -4.17 -9.78 -16.00
C ARG A 54 -4.51 -10.29 -17.39
N PRO A 55 -4.38 -9.45 -18.42
CA PRO A 55 -4.72 -9.82 -19.79
C PRO A 55 -3.99 -11.07 -20.29
N ASN A 56 -2.82 -11.37 -19.72
CA ASN A 56 -1.92 -12.46 -20.14
C ASN A 56 -1.95 -13.70 -19.21
N GLY A 57 -2.93 -13.81 -18.29
CA GLY A 57 -3.02 -14.95 -17.37
C GLY A 57 -2.05 -14.87 -16.17
N LYS A 58 -2.10 -15.88 -15.28
CA LYS A 58 -1.22 -15.95 -14.10
C LYS A 58 0.23 -16.20 -14.52
N ARG A 59 1.14 -15.41 -14.00
CA ARG A 59 2.59 -15.64 -14.16
C ARG A 59 3.03 -16.94 -13.50
N SER A 60 4.11 -17.52 -14.00
CA SER A 60 4.81 -18.54 -13.23
C SER A 60 5.40 -17.92 -11.96
N LYS A 61 5.42 -18.67 -10.85
CA LYS A 61 6.01 -18.19 -9.57
C LYS A 61 7.44 -17.69 -9.74
N LEU A 62 8.23 -18.35 -10.59
CA LEU A 62 9.61 -17.94 -10.87
C LEU A 62 9.65 -16.54 -11.51
N VAL A 63 8.80 -16.28 -12.52
CA VAL A 63 8.74 -14.97 -13.18
C VAL A 63 8.32 -13.88 -12.19
N SER A 64 7.33 -14.14 -11.34
CA SER A 64 6.92 -13.18 -10.31
C SER A 64 8.04 -12.87 -9.33
N TRP A 65 8.80 -13.87 -8.86
CA TRP A 65 9.96 -13.65 -8.00
C TRP A 65 11.09 -12.87 -8.69
N LEU A 66 11.36 -13.16 -9.97
CA LEU A 66 12.36 -12.40 -10.74
C LEU A 66 11.96 -10.94 -10.91
N VAL A 67 10.68 -10.68 -11.13
CA VAL A 67 10.12 -9.33 -11.25
C VAL A 67 10.25 -8.57 -9.92
N ILE A 68 9.85 -9.18 -8.80
CA ILE A 68 9.99 -8.57 -7.47
C ILE A 68 11.46 -8.27 -7.16
N ALA A 69 12.33 -9.27 -7.34
CA ALA A 69 13.75 -9.11 -7.07
C ALA A 69 14.40 -8.04 -7.96
N SER A 70 14.08 -8.03 -9.26
CA SER A 70 14.64 -7.04 -10.18
C SER A 70 14.13 -5.63 -9.88
N SER A 71 12.83 -5.43 -9.60
CA SER A 71 12.28 -4.11 -9.27
C SER A 71 12.92 -3.55 -8.00
N TRP A 72 13.10 -4.39 -6.98
CA TRP A 72 13.73 -3.98 -5.73
C TRP A 72 15.22 -3.68 -5.89
N VAL A 73 15.96 -4.56 -6.60
CA VAL A 73 17.39 -4.34 -6.90
C VAL A 73 17.60 -3.10 -7.75
N PHE A 74 16.78 -2.86 -8.78
CA PHE A 74 16.89 -1.64 -9.58
C PHE A 74 16.57 -0.39 -8.77
N THR A 75 15.60 -0.44 -7.84
CA THR A 75 15.34 0.68 -6.93
C THR A 75 16.58 0.99 -6.08
N LEU A 76 17.20 -0.03 -5.48
CA LEU A 76 18.45 0.15 -4.74
C LEU A 76 19.58 0.73 -5.61
N LEU A 77 19.74 0.23 -6.83
CA LEU A 77 20.74 0.76 -7.76
C LEU A 77 20.51 2.22 -8.12
N ILE A 78 19.25 2.62 -8.33
CA ILE A 78 18.86 4.02 -8.59
C ILE A 78 19.23 4.88 -7.38
N ILE A 79 18.95 4.43 -6.15
CA ILE A 79 19.31 5.14 -4.92
C ILE A 79 20.84 5.29 -4.80
N ILE A 80 21.58 4.19 -4.98
CA ILE A 80 23.06 4.21 -4.90
C ILE A 80 23.66 5.16 -5.95
N LEU A 81 23.17 5.11 -7.19
CA LEU A 81 23.60 6.03 -8.24
C LEU A 81 23.26 7.48 -7.90
N GLY A 82 22.14 7.72 -7.21
CA GLY A 82 21.76 9.03 -6.69
C GLY A 82 22.81 9.60 -5.75
N PHE A 83 23.33 8.81 -4.81
CA PHE A 83 24.42 9.26 -3.92
C PHE A 83 25.68 9.68 -4.68
N PHE A 84 26.05 8.96 -5.74
CA PHE A 84 27.16 9.38 -6.60
C PHE A 84 26.87 10.68 -7.36
N LEU A 85 25.59 10.88 -7.74
CA LEU A 85 25.17 12.11 -8.42
C LEU A 85 25.35 13.33 -7.54
N VAL A 86 25.12 13.27 -6.23
CA VAL A 86 25.36 14.38 -5.29
C VAL A 86 26.80 14.86 -5.41
N GLY A 87 27.78 13.96 -5.27
CA GLY A 87 29.20 14.32 -5.41
C GLY A 87 29.57 14.91 -6.77
N ILE A 88 28.92 14.46 -7.85
CA ILE A 88 29.10 15.04 -9.19
C ILE A 88 28.54 16.47 -9.24
N LEU A 89 27.34 16.70 -8.73
CA LEU A 89 26.69 18.02 -8.73
C LEU A 89 27.51 19.05 -7.93
N GLU A 90 28.04 18.64 -6.79
CA GLU A 90 28.95 19.49 -5.98
C GLU A 90 30.25 19.81 -6.72
N LEU A 91 30.82 18.88 -7.48
CA LEU A 91 31.98 19.14 -8.34
C LEU A 91 31.68 20.19 -9.42
N PHE A 92 30.43 20.31 -9.87
CA PHE A 92 29.97 21.36 -10.78
C PHE A 92 29.60 22.68 -10.06
N GLY A 93 29.80 22.77 -8.73
CA GLY A 93 29.61 23.97 -7.95
C GLY A 93 28.21 24.21 -7.41
N LEU A 94 27.35 23.19 -7.41
CA LEU A 94 26.09 23.26 -6.70
C LEU A 94 26.32 23.13 -5.19
N SER A 95 25.49 23.82 -4.39
CA SER A 95 25.52 23.63 -2.94
C SER A 95 25.06 22.21 -2.57
N GLU A 96 25.46 21.77 -1.38
CA GLU A 96 25.10 20.47 -0.84
C GLU A 96 23.57 20.30 -0.82
N ASP A 97 22.82 21.25 -0.26
CA ASP A 97 21.36 21.22 -0.18
C ASP A 97 20.67 21.06 -1.54
N VAL A 98 21.13 21.85 -2.54
CA VAL A 98 20.60 21.75 -3.92
C VAL A 98 20.91 20.38 -4.51
N SER A 99 22.10 19.84 -4.26
CA SER A 99 22.52 18.54 -4.80
C SER A 99 21.69 17.40 -4.22
N TRP A 100 21.42 17.41 -2.93
CA TRP A 100 20.57 16.43 -2.26
C TRP A 100 19.12 16.50 -2.75
N GLU A 101 18.54 17.68 -2.89
CA GLU A 101 17.15 17.84 -3.35
C GLU A 101 16.98 17.40 -4.81
N LEU A 102 17.92 17.78 -5.69
CA LEU A 102 17.91 17.32 -7.08
C LEU A 102 18.06 15.80 -7.18
N MET A 103 18.96 15.22 -6.36
CA MET A 103 19.13 13.77 -6.28
C MET A 103 17.82 13.10 -5.89
N GLY A 104 17.18 13.53 -4.78
CA GLY A 104 15.92 12.97 -4.30
C GLY A 104 14.83 13.01 -5.37
N THR A 105 14.65 14.17 -6.01
CA THR A 105 13.68 14.35 -7.10
C THR A 105 13.95 13.39 -8.26
N LEU A 106 15.21 13.30 -8.72
CA LEU A 106 15.58 12.42 -9.84
C LEU A 106 15.41 10.94 -9.51
N VAL A 107 15.72 10.54 -8.27
CA VAL A 107 15.50 9.16 -7.78
C VAL A 107 14.02 8.81 -7.85
N TYR A 108 13.12 9.65 -7.33
CA TYR A 108 11.67 9.38 -7.40
C TYR A 108 11.15 9.33 -8.82
N VAL A 109 11.59 10.24 -9.71
CA VAL A 109 11.22 10.20 -11.13
C VAL A 109 11.70 8.90 -11.79
N ALA A 110 12.93 8.47 -11.51
CA ALA A 110 13.49 7.25 -12.07
C ALA A 110 12.77 5.99 -11.56
N VAL A 111 12.48 5.92 -10.26
CA VAL A 111 11.73 4.80 -9.65
C VAL A 111 10.30 4.75 -10.19
N LEU A 112 9.64 5.89 -10.33
CA LEU A 112 8.31 5.95 -10.93
C LEU A 112 8.34 5.48 -12.39
N ALA A 113 9.27 5.99 -13.19
CA ALA A 113 9.42 5.59 -14.58
C ALA A 113 9.67 4.08 -14.71
N MET A 114 10.57 3.54 -13.87
CA MET A 114 10.82 2.10 -13.81
C MET A 114 9.55 1.32 -13.46
N THR A 115 8.83 1.75 -12.43
CA THR A 115 7.59 1.07 -11.99
C THR A 115 6.53 1.07 -13.09
N VAL A 116 6.34 2.22 -13.77
CA VAL A 116 5.42 2.33 -14.91
C VAL A 116 5.84 1.41 -16.07
N LEU A 117 7.15 1.31 -16.37
CA LEU A 117 7.67 0.40 -17.38
C LEU A 117 7.39 -1.07 -17.03
N TYR A 118 7.59 -1.47 -15.77
CA TYR A 118 7.24 -2.81 -15.30
C TYR A 118 5.74 -3.09 -15.45
N LEU A 119 4.89 -2.17 -15.02
CA LEU A 119 3.43 -2.29 -15.14
C LEU A 119 2.97 -2.35 -16.60
N HIS A 120 3.60 -1.56 -17.46
CA HIS A 120 3.31 -1.58 -18.90
C HIS A 120 3.73 -2.91 -19.53
N TRP A 121 4.93 -3.39 -19.22
CA TRP A 121 5.45 -4.67 -19.71
C TRP A 121 4.61 -5.86 -19.25
N ASP A 122 4.13 -5.81 -18.05
CA ASP A 122 3.21 -6.81 -17.48
C ASP A 122 1.81 -6.78 -18.07
N GLY A 123 1.46 -5.72 -18.80
CA GLY A 123 0.12 -5.50 -19.31
C GLY A 123 -0.88 -5.08 -18.23
N ASP A 124 -0.42 -4.70 -17.02
CA ASP A 124 -1.29 -4.36 -15.88
C ASP A 124 -1.38 -2.85 -15.59
N LEU A 125 -0.90 -2.00 -16.48
CA LEU A 125 -1.00 -0.55 -16.31
C LEU A 125 -2.46 -0.10 -16.16
N GLY A 126 -3.38 -0.71 -16.92
CA GLY A 126 -4.82 -0.44 -16.83
C GLY A 126 -5.43 -0.83 -15.48
N GLY A 127 -5.02 -1.98 -14.92
CA GLY A 127 -5.40 -2.44 -13.59
C GLY A 127 -4.89 -1.49 -12.52
N THR A 128 -3.63 -1.07 -12.60
CA THR A 128 -3.03 -0.11 -11.67
C THR A 128 -3.76 1.23 -11.69
N LEU A 129 -4.13 1.75 -12.85
CA LEU A 129 -4.94 2.96 -12.95
C LEU A 129 -6.33 2.79 -12.30
N GLN A 130 -6.89 1.58 -12.31
CA GLN A 130 -8.13 1.28 -11.59
C GLN A 130 -7.96 1.29 -10.07
N MET A 131 -6.75 1.03 -9.55
CA MET A 131 -6.47 1.10 -8.11
C MET A 131 -6.56 2.53 -7.55
N PHE A 132 -6.47 3.54 -8.41
CA PHE A 132 -6.72 4.94 -8.04
C PHE A 132 -8.20 5.31 -8.07
N LYS A 133 -9.09 4.43 -8.55
CA LYS A 133 -10.53 4.70 -8.47
C LYS A 133 -10.89 4.86 -6.99
N ILE A 134 -11.40 6.03 -6.69
CA ILE A 134 -12.17 6.32 -5.50
C ILE A 134 -13.41 5.46 -5.66
N GLY A 135 -13.37 4.27 -5.07
CA GLY A 135 -14.30 3.19 -5.36
C GLY A 135 -15.77 3.59 -5.17
N SER A 136 -16.65 2.71 -5.60
CA SER A 136 -18.10 2.73 -5.40
C SER A 136 -18.58 2.80 -3.91
N LEU A 137 -17.68 2.83 -2.97
CA LEU A 137 -17.92 3.14 -1.55
C LEU A 137 -18.37 4.58 -1.45
N GLY A 138 -19.61 4.85 -1.88
CA GLY A 138 -20.29 6.13 -1.87
C GLY A 138 -19.35 7.29 -1.53
N ALA A 139 -18.65 7.82 -2.54
CA ALA A 139 -17.47 8.66 -2.40
C ALA A 139 -17.77 9.91 -1.59
N GLY A 140 -18.07 9.71 -0.32
CA GLY A 140 -18.28 10.76 0.64
C GLY A 140 -16.94 11.23 1.20
N PHE A 141 -16.97 12.43 1.75
CA PHE A 141 -15.86 13.03 2.51
C PHE A 141 -15.21 12.05 3.51
N VAL A 142 -16.02 11.16 4.12
CA VAL A 142 -15.54 10.13 5.05
C VAL A 142 -14.53 9.18 4.42
N PHE A 143 -14.74 8.73 3.17
CA PHE A 143 -13.80 7.84 2.50
C PHE A 143 -12.56 8.59 2.01
N LEU A 144 -12.75 9.82 1.53
CA LEU A 144 -11.65 10.60 0.94
C LEU A 144 -10.70 11.18 1.98
N VAL A 145 -11.21 11.54 3.16
CA VAL A 145 -10.46 12.25 4.20
C VAL A 145 -10.51 11.50 5.53
N GLY A 146 -11.68 11.07 5.97
CA GLY A 146 -11.86 10.45 7.28
C GLY A 146 -11.14 9.12 7.41
N LEU A 147 -11.21 8.26 6.39
CA LEU A 147 -10.53 6.97 6.39
C LEU A 147 -9.01 7.14 6.36
N PRO A 148 -8.39 7.93 5.47
CA PRO A 148 -6.96 8.20 5.53
C PRO A 148 -6.50 8.78 6.87
N PHE A 149 -7.23 9.73 7.43
CA PHE A 149 -6.90 10.29 8.74
C PHE A 149 -6.93 9.23 9.86
N MET A 150 -7.96 8.39 9.89
CA MET A 150 -8.03 7.28 10.85
C MET A 150 -6.86 6.31 10.69
N ILE A 151 -6.48 5.97 9.46
CA ILE A 151 -5.34 5.10 9.17
C ILE A 151 -4.04 5.74 9.65
N THR A 152 -3.86 7.05 9.42
CA THR A 152 -2.70 7.79 9.92
C THR A 152 -2.62 7.74 11.45
N VAL A 153 -3.74 7.88 12.16
CA VAL A 153 -3.77 7.73 13.62
C VAL A 153 -3.38 6.31 14.06
N ILE A 154 -3.85 5.28 13.36
CA ILE A 154 -3.48 3.88 13.63
C ILE A 154 -1.98 3.68 13.41
N ASP A 155 -1.45 4.22 12.32
CA ASP A 155 -0.02 4.15 11.99
C ASP A 155 0.83 4.88 13.04
N LEU A 156 0.45 6.08 13.44
CA LEU A 156 1.11 6.84 14.52
C LEU A 156 1.14 6.06 15.83
N VAL A 157 0.05 5.40 16.19
CA VAL A 157 0.02 4.55 17.41
C VAL A 157 0.93 3.34 17.25
N ALA A 158 0.88 2.65 16.11
CA ALA A 158 1.69 1.45 15.86
C ALA A 158 3.20 1.78 15.85
N THR A 159 3.58 2.86 15.20
CA THR A 159 4.97 3.33 15.15
C THR A 159 5.45 3.89 16.49
N SER A 160 4.58 4.53 17.28
CA SER A 160 4.91 4.92 18.66
C SER A 160 5.16 3.71 19.57
N ILE A 161 4.38 2.65 19.42
CA ILE A 161 4.63 1.39 20.15
C ILE A 161 5.97 0.78 19.71
N TYR A 162 6.27 0.79 18.42
CA TYR A 162 7.57 0.35 17.91
C TYR A 162 8.72 1.17 18.52
N ASP A 163 8.60 2.51 18.52
CA ASP A 163 9.59 3.41 19.10
C ASP A 163 9.86 3.11 20.58
N MET A 164 8.80 2.96 21.37
CA MET A 164 8.91 2.58 22.79
C MET A 164 9.64 1.24 22.99
N LEU A 165 9.33 0.25 22.15
CA LEU A 165 9.98 -1.06 22.19
C LEU A 165 11.44 -0.98 21.76
N TYR A 166 11.74 -0.21 20.72
CA TYR A 166 13.09 -0.01 20.22
C TYR A 166 13.97 0.65 21.30
N ILE A 167 13.50 1.74 21.90
CA ILE A 167 14.20 2.43 22.99
C ILE A 167 14.42 1.49 24.20
N ALA A 168 13.43 0.69 24.56
CA ALA A 168 13.54 -0.27 25.67
C ALA A 168 14.58 -1.36 25.42
N LEU A 169 14.82 -1.76 24.16
CA LEU A 169 15.74 -2.84 23.80
C LEU A 169 17.15 -2.34 23.46
N TRP A 170 17.28 -1.18 22.82
CA TRP A 170 18.55 -0.68 22.27
C TRP A 170 19.00 0.69 22.83
N GLY A 171 18.16 1.35 23.64
CA GLY A 171 18.47 2.64 24.23
C GLY A 171 17.84 3.81 23.48
N GLU A 172 18.62 4.60 22.77
CA GLU A 172 18.11 5.78 22.06
C GLU A 172 17.63 5.43 20.64
N SER A 173 16.55 6.06 20.20
CA SER A 173 16.17 6.05 18.78
C SER A 173 17.07 7.04 18.06
N SER A 174 17.82 6.58 17.07
CA SER A 174 18.57 7.46 16.18
C SER A 174 17.62 8.01 15.13
N ILE A 175 17.21 9.27 15.29
CA ILE A 175 16.63 10.01 14.16
C ILE A 175 17.80 10.27 13.20
N PRO A 176 17.71 9.81 11.92
CA PRO A 176 18.82 9.98 10.99
C PRO A 176 19.21 11.44 10.85
N GLU A 177 20.53 11.73 10.83
CA GLU A 177 21.05 13.09 10.60
C GLU A 177 20.51 13.71 9.30
N MET A 178 20.16 12.89 8.32
CA MET A 178 19.54 13.33 7.06
C MET A 178 18.24 14.14 7.27
N VAL A 179 17.59 13.96 8.42
CA VAL A 179 16.40 14.72 8.82
C VAL A 179 16.76 16.15 9.24
N TYR A 180 17.99 16.37 9.71
CA TYR A 180 18.47 17.71 10.12
C TYR A 180 18.89 18.60 8.94
N TYR A 181 19.27 18.03 7.78
CA TYR A 181 19.68 18.82 6.61
C TYR A 181 18.55 19.68 6.00
N VAL A 182 17.30 19.32 6.26
CA VAL A 182 16.14 20.09 5.77
C VAL A 182 15.97 21.42 6.53
N ASP A 183 16.46 21.51 7.78
CA ASP A 183 16.27 22.67 8.66
C ASP A 183 17.25 23.81 8.38
N ASP A 184 18.46 23.51 7.89
CA ASP A 184 19.53 24.50 7.68
C ASP A 184 19.49 25.19 6.30
N SER A 185 18.51 24.84 5.42
CA SER A 185 18.45 25.44 4.10
C SER A 185 18.01 26.92 4.19
N GLU A 186 18.92 27.83 3.84
CA GLU A 186 18.65 29.28 3.75
C GLU A 186 17.68 29.65 2.60
N TYR A 187 17.30 28.67 1.75
CA TYR A 187 16.52 28.89 0.55
C TYR A 187 15.07 28.38 0.69
N ASP A 188 14.10 29.30 0.76
CA ASP A 188 12.67 28.95 0.82
C ASP A 188 12.22 28.05 -0.33
N ILE A 189 12.84 28.17 -1.51
CA ILE A 189 12.51 27.34 -2.67
C ILE A 189 12.91 25.86 -2.44
N ILE A 190 14.07 25.60 -1.82
CA ILE A 190 14.55 24.26 -1.54
C ILE A 190 13.63 23.60 -0.51
N ARG A 191 13.22 24.32 0.52
CA ARG A 191 12.24 23.86 1.49
C ARG A 191 10.92 23.47 0.85
N ALA A 192 10.42 24.29 -0.08
CA ALA A 192 9.20 23.97 -0.81
C ALA A 192 9.36 22.73 -1.70
N LEU A 193 10.53 22.58 -2.34
CA LEU A 193 10.82 21.38 -3.13
C LEU A 193 10.94 20.15 -2.25
N SER A 194 11.64 20.20 -1.12
CA SER A 194 11.73 19.11 -0.13
C SER A 194 10.37 18.71 0.40
N PHE A 195 9.51 19.69 0.68
CA PHE A 195 8.13 19.41 1.07
C PHE A 195 7.39 18.61 -0.03
N VAL A 196 7.47 19.03 -1.28
CA VAL A 196 6.83 18.35 -2.39
C VAL A 196 7.42 16.97 -2.60
N SER A 197 8.74 16.81 -2.51
CA SER A 197 9.43 15.54 -2.70
C SER A 197 9.09 14.56 -1.58
N ILE A 198 9.21 14.96 -0.32
CA ILE A 198 9.05 14.06 0.84
C ILE A 198 7.57 13.79 1.14
N VAL A 199 6.74 14.85 1.12
CA VAL A 199 5.35 14.72 1.57
C VAL A 199 4.41 14.22 0.47
N ILE A 200 4.74 14.49 -0.80
CA ILE A 200 3.83 14.16 -1.91
C ILE A 200 4.43 13.11 -2.83
N ALA A 201 5.61 13.38 -3.41
CA ALA A 201 6.17 12.52 -4.45
C ALA A 201 6.59 11.16 -3.92
N ALA A 202 7.32 11.11 -2.80
CA ALA A 202 7.77 9.86 -2.17
C ALA A 202 6.59 8.93 -1.86
N PRO A 203 5.55 9.33 -1.10
CA PRO A 203 4.41 8.45 -0.82
C PRO A 203 3.71 7.94 -2.07
N VAL A 204 3.54 8.78 -3.11
CA VAL A 204 2.91 8.34 -4.36
C VAL A 204 3.72 7.24 -5.03
N VAL A 205 5.03 7.47 -5.21
CA VAL A 205 5.92 6.53 -5.90
C VAL A 205 6.05 5.21 -5.12
N GLU A 206 6.23 5.32 -3.81
CA GLU A 206 6.41 4.18 -2.93
C GLU A 206 5.14 3.33 -2.82
N GLU A 207 3.97 3.92 -2.67
CA GLU A 207 2.72 3.15 -2.63
C GLU A 207 2.39 2.49 -3.97
N ILE A 208 2.69 3.13 -5.11
CA ILE A 208 2.55 2.49 -6.42
C ILE A 208 3.48 1.29 -6.55
N LEU A 209 4.74 1.42 -6.16
CA LEU A 209 5.71 0.34 -6.25
C LEU A 209 5.38 -0.80 -5.28
N PHE A 210 5.18 -0.49 -4.00
CA PHE A 210 5.05 -1.52 -2.96
C PHE A 210 3.64 -2.07 -2.83
N ARG A 211 2.58 -1.23 -2.90
CA ARG A 211 1.18 -1.68 -2.73
C ARG A 211 0.48 -1.90 -4.05
N GLY A 212 0.92 -1.22 -5.10
CA GLY A 212 0.39 -1.42 -6.45
C GLY A 212 1.05 -2.55 -7.21
N TYR A 213 2.33 -2.84 -6.97
CA TYR A 213 3.10 -3.78 -7.79
C TYR A 213 3.66 -4.98 -7.00
N ILE A 214 4.50 -4.74 -6.01
CA ILE A 214 5.17 -5.82 -5.26
C ILE A 214 4.16 -6.62 -4.43
N LEU A 215 3.26 -5.95 -3.71
CA LEU A 215 2.23 -6.61 -2.90
C LEU A 215 1.36 -7.52 -3.75
N ASP A 216 0.86 -7.03 -4.89
CA ASP A 216 -0.01 -7.82 -5.76
C ASP A 216 0.74 -9.01 -6.37
N ALA A 217 2.03 -8.86 -6.72
CA ALA A 217 2.86 -9.95 -7.21
C ALA A 217 3.07 -11.05 -6.15
N ILE A 218 3.33 -10.69 -4.88
CA ILE A 218 3.45 -11.67 -3.78
C ILE A 218 2.08 -12.31 -3.47
N ARG A 219 1.01 -11.51 -3.50
CA ARG A 219 -0.35 -11.95 -3.24
C ARG A 219 -0.80 -13.08 -4.16
N GLU A 220 -0.52 -12.95 -5.46
CA GLU A 220 -0.83 -13.99 -6.45
C GLU A 220 -0.15 -15.33 -6.17
N MET A 221 1.03 -15.29 -5.54
CA MET A 221 1.82 -16.50 -5.26
C MET A 221 1.53 -17.13 -3.91
N HIS A 222 1.28 -16.30 -2.90
CA HIS A 222 1.35 -16.68 -1.49
C HIS A 222 0.17 -16.21 -0.65
N GLY A 223 -0.77 -15.46 -1.22
CA GLY A 223 -1.94 -14.92 -0.52
C GLY A 223 -1.65 -13.66 0.31
N ASP A 224 -2.69 -13.17 0.96
CA ASP A 224 -2.76 -11.84 1.55
C ASP A 224 -1.72 -11.60 2.67
N VAL A 225 -1.57 -12.56 3.60
CA VAL A 225 -0.69 -12.39 4.77
C VAL A 225 0.76 -12.24 4.34
N LEU A 226 1.26 -13.14 3.47
CA LEU A 226 2.64 -13.07 2.99
C LEU A 226 2.87 -11.88 2.06
N ALA A 227 1.84 -11.43 1.35
CA ALA A 227 1.91 -10.22 0.55
C ALA A 227 2.11 -8.98 1.42
N VAL A 228 1.31 -8.83 2.48
CA VAL A 228 1.44 -7.71 3.42
C VAL A 228 2.81 -7.73 4.08
N LEU A 229 3.21 -8.84 4.70
CA LEU A 229 4.48 -8.94 5.42
C LEU A 229 5.68 -8.76 4.49
N GLY A 230 5.68 -9.46 3.34
CA GLY A 230 6.80 -9.42 2.39
C GLY A 230 6.99 -8.04 1.76
N SER A 231 5.92 -7.41 1.28
CA SER A 231 6.02 -6.05 0.71
C SER A 231 6.42 -5.02 1.75
N SER A 232 5.98 -5.16 3.01
CA SER A 232 6.32 -4.24 4.09
C SER A 232 7.78 -4.35 4.52
N VAL A 233 8.31 -5.57 4.63
CA VAL A 233 9.74 -5.79 4.92
C VAL A 233 10.61 -5.25 3.78
N LEU A 234 10.25 -5.54 2.51
CA LEU A 234 10.98 -5.00 1.36
C LEU A 234 10.94 -3.47 1.31
N PHE A 235 9.82 -2.87 1.69
CA PHE A 235 9.68 -1.42 1.82
C PHE A 235 10.60 -0.87 2.91
N GLY A 236 10.55 -1.45 4.12
CA GLY A 236 11.41 -1.02 5.22
C GLY A 236 12.89 -1.10 4.88
N LEU A 237 13.34 -2.20 4.25
CA LEU A 237 14.74 -2.41 3.91
C LEU A 237 15.34 -1.37 2.96
N LEU A 238 14.53 -0.62 2.19
CA LEU A 238 15.02 0.47 1.35
C LEU A 238 15.49 1.69 2.14
N HIS A 239 15.07 1.83 3.40
CA HIS A 239 15.45 2.96 4.25
C HIS A 239 16.86 2.82 4.84
N LEU A 240 17.47 1.63 4.77
CA LEU A 240 18.86 1.30 5.13
C LEU A 240 19.21 1.49 6.61
N GLU A 241 18.66 2.47 7.30
CA GLU A 241 18.90 2.76 8.71
C GLU A 241 18.04 1.82 9.59
N PRO A 242 18.61 1.03 10.53
CA PRO A 242 17.90 -0.04 11.25
C PRO A 242 16.64 0.40 11.99
N TYR A 243 16.67 1.57 12.62
CA TYR A 243 15.50 2.12 13.30
C TYR A 243 14.38 2.44 12.31
N VAL A 244 14.71 3.11 11.21
CA VAL A 244 13.74 3.50 10.16
C VAL A 244 13.24 2.27 9.40
N VAL A 245 14.10 1.25 9.17
CA VAL A 245 13.69 -0.04 8.59
C VAL A 245 12.54 -0.65 9.37
N GLY A 246 12.64 -0.70 10.70
CA GLY A 246 11.59 -1.25 11.54
C GLY A 246 10.33 -0.39 11.53
N MET A 247 10.47 0.92 11.67
CA MET A 247 9.38 1.88 11.67
C MET A 247 8.61 1.85 10.33
N ALA A 248 9.32 1.91 9.22
CA ALA A 248 8.72 1.83 7.88
C ALA A 248 8.08 0.45 7.62
N THR A 249 8.64 -0.64 8.16
CA THR A 249 8.01 -1.97 8.08
C THR A 249 6.67 -1.99 8.80
N VAL A 250 6.58 -1.40 10.01
CA VAL A 250 5.33 -1.31 10.78
C VAL A 250 4.27 -0.50 10.04
N GLY A 251 4.58 0.70 9.58
CA GLY A 251 3.69 1.50 8.74
C GLY A 251 3.31 0.77 7.45
N GLY A 252 4.28 0.08 6.87
CA GLY A 252 4.10 -0.78 5.71
C GLY A 252 3.03 -1.86 5.89
N ILE A 253 2.98 -2.49 7.06
CA ILE A 253 1.96 -3.49 7.40
C ILE A 253 0.58 -2.83 7.46
N VAL A 254 0.47 -1.66 8.10
CA VAL A 254 -0.80 -0.92 8.18
C VAL A 254 -1.33 -0.61 6.78
N TYR A 255 -0.50 -0.02 5.90
CA TYR A 255 -0.90 0.32 4.52
C TYR A 255 -1.19 -0.92 3.67
N GLY A 256 -0.42 -2.01 3.85
CA GLY A 256 -0.67 -3.27 3.16
C GLY A 256 -2.03 -3.89 3.51
N ILE A 257 -2.43 -3.89 4.79
CA ILE A 257 -3.74 -4.32 5.24
C ILE A 257 -4.84 -3.45 4.62
N VAL A 258 -4.65 -2.13 4.66
CA VAL A 258 -5.61 -1.17 4.08
C VAL A 258 -5.76 -1.40 2.58
N ARG A 259 -4.65 -1.59 1.85
CA ARG A 259 -4.66 -1.88 0.41
C ARG A 259 -5.49 -3.12 0.08
N ILE A 260 -5.30 -4.20 0.82
CA ILE A 260 -6.05 -5.45 0.61
C ILE A 260 -7.54 -5.27 0.93
N ARG A 261 -7.85 -4.58 2.04
CA ARG A 261 -9.23 -4.39 2.50
C ARG A 261 -10.03 -3.39 1.67
N SER A 262 -9.41 -2.30 1.23
CA SER A 262 -10.06 -1.26 0.44
C SER A 262 -10.06 -1.53 -1.06
N GLY A 263 -9.14 -2.37 -1.55
CA GLY A 263 -8.90 -2.55 -2.99
C GLY A 263 -8.35 -1.31 -3.70
N SER A 264 -7.98 -0.25 -2.95
CA SER A 264 -7.57 1.05 -3.49
C SER A 264 -6.21 1.48 -2.95
N LEU A 265 -5.41 2.18 -3.78
CA LEU A 265 -4.18 2.84 -3.36
C LEU A 265 -4.46 4.18 -2.68
N TRP A 266 -5.59 4.81 -2.96
CA TRP A 266 -5.90 6.15 -2.47
C TRP A 266 -5.76 6.31 -0.95
N PRO A 267 -6.38 5.45 -0.10
CA PRO A 267 -6.26 5.60 1.34
C PRO A 267 -4.82 5.44 1.84
N CYS A 268 -4.04 4.55 1.21
CA CYS A 268 -2.64 4.33 1.56
C CYS A 268 -1.80 5.55 1.23
N ILE A 269 -1.91 6.09 0.01
CA ILE A 269 -1.18 7.27 -0.45
C ILE A 269 -1.48 8.46 0.45
N VAL A 270 -2.76 8.77 0.68
CA VAL A 270 -3.13 9.94 1.49
C VAL A 270 -2.71 9.79 2.95
N SER A 271 -2.84 8.59 3.53
CA SER A 271 -2.37 8.34 4.90
C SER A 271 -0.86 8.48 5.02
N HIS A 272 -0.10 7.97 4.04
CA HIS A 272 1.35 8.09 4.00
C HIS A 272 1.78 9.56 3.80
N MET A 273 1.09 10.31 2.93
CA MET A 273 1.30 11.76 2.81
C MET A 273 1.07 12.49 4.14
N LEU A 274 0.00 12.14 4.86
CA LEU A 274 -0.28 12.75 6.18
C LEU A 274 0.79 12.37 7.21
N TRP A 275 1.26 11.12 7.23
CA TRP A 275 2.37 10.70 8.08
C TRP A 275 3.62 11.52 7.80
N ASN A 276 4.04 11.59 6.55
CA ASN A 276 5.22 12.36 6.15
C ASN A 276 5.04 13.87 6.40
N PHE A 277 3.82 14.39 6.27
CA PHE A 277 3.50 15.77 6.63
C PHE A 277 3.71 16.03 8.12
N PHE A 278 3.22 15.18 9.00
CA PHE A 278 3.43 15.34 10.45
C PHE A 278 4.90 15.17 10.84
N ALA A 279 5.61 14.22 10.23
CA ALA A 279 7.04 14.06 10.42
C ALA A 279 7.81 15.30 9.97
N PHE A 280 7.47 15.85 8.79
CA PHE A 280 8.05 17.08 8.27
C PHE A 280 7.81 18.26 9.20
N LEU A 281 6.60 18.44 9.75
CA LEU A 281 6.29 19.48 10.72
C LEU A 281 7.07 19.29 12.03
N TYR A 282 7.18 18.07 12.53
CA TYR A 282 7.94 17.77 13.74
C TYR A 282 9.40 18.16 13.61
N ILE A 283 10.02 17.86 12.47
CA ILE A 283 11.40 18.23 12.16
C ILE A 283 11.57 19.76 12.08
N TRP A 284 10.54 20.45 11.60
CA TRP A 284 10.62 21.88 11.30
C TRP A 284 10.30 22.78 12.49
N TYR A 285 9.47 22.32 13.42
CA TYR A 285 8.92 23.12 14.51
C TYR A 285 9.05 22.45 15.88
N GLY A 286 9.52 21.22 15.97
CA GLY A 286 9.76 20.48 17.21
C GLY A 286 11.18 20.68 17.70
#